data_adaa9bc3d18abc511912d7243e8f6e94
#
_entry.id   adaa9bc3d18abc511912d7243e8f6e94
#
_cell.length_a   1.000
_cell.length_b   1.000
_cell.length_c   1.000
_cell.angle_alpha   90.00
_cell.angle_beta   90.00
_cell.angle_gamma   90.00
#
_symmetry.space_group_name_H-M   'P 1'
#
loop_
_entity.id
_entity.type
_entity.pdbx_description
1 polymer ?
#
loop_
_entity_poly.entity_id
_entity_poly.type
_entity_poly.pdbx_seq_one_letter_code
_entity_poly.pdbx_strand_id
1 'polypeptide(L)'
;MVLTLSYVAVDKTSIAYAEEAQKESEQMNKEEKADGAVSVSTPSAILMEASTGQVVYEKNCDERRPPASVTKVMTLLLIFDALKDEKIHLTDEVTVSEYAASMGGSQVFLEPGEVQTVDTLIKCISVASANDACVAMAEYVSGDENAFVEAMNQRAKNLGMKNTHFVNCNGLDTDGHETTARDIALMSRELITKYPKIYEYCNIWMEDITHTTKKGTTTFGLSNTNKLIRHYEYATGLKTGSTGKAKFCISATAKKEDVELIAVIMAAEDSKTRNKDAVTLLNYGFGKCQKYAEKTCKTEKAVPVRRGIEKQVKTKQKNPYIYVDTTGADLSGMKRRVRLKKELDAPVKKGEKAGTAEYYLGDKKIGSVDIVAVQDIREIDMKSVFEDLIQLILL
;
A
#
# COMPACT_ATOMS: atom_id res chain seq x y z
N MET A 1 56.01 -9.88 17.33
CA MET A 1 54.72 -9.29 16.96
C MET A 1 53.70 -10.44 16.86
N VAL A 2 52.99 -10.69 17.96
CA VAL A 2 52.06 -11.83 18.06
C VAL A 2 50.67 -11.31 17.69
N LEU A 3 50.12 -11.79 16.60
CA LEU A 3 48.73 -11.53 16.21
C LEU A 3 47.81 -12.45 17.03
N THR A 4 47.05 -11.86 17.97
CA THR A 4 45.95 -12.52 18.68
C THR A 4 44.72 -12.47 17.78
N LEU A 5 44.33 -13.61 17.23
CA LEU A 5 43.01 -13.81 16.62
C LEU A 5 41.96 -13.88 17.74
N SER A 6 41.13 -12.88 17.84
CA SER A 6 39.92 -12.91 18.69
C SER A 6 38.85 -13.75 17.96
N TYR A 7 38.56 -14.95 18.46
CA TYR A 7 37.40 -15.75 18.10
C TYR A 7 36.14 -15.08 18.67
N VAL A 8 35.28 -14.58 17.78
CA VAL A 8 33.93 -14.20 18.17
C VAL A 8 33.12 -15.49 18.36
N ALA A 9 32.82 -15.85 19.60
CA ALA A 9 31.93 -16.96 19.91
C ALA A 9 30.52 -16.59 19.44
N VAL A 10 30.08 -17.14 18.32
CA VAL A 10 28.68 -17.08 17.88
C VAL A 10 27.87 -17.92 18.87
N ASP A 11 26.92 -17.31 19.55
CA ASP A 11 26.09 -17.93 20.57
C ASP A 11 25.28 -19.08 19.94
N LYS A 12 25.40 -20.31 20.49
CA LYS A 12 24.69 -21.50 20.01
C LYS A 12 23.16 -21.35 20.02
N THR A 13 22.63 -20.46 20.85
CA THR A 13 21.21 -20.12 20.86
C THR A 13 20.77 -19.37 19.61
N SER A 14 21.59 -18.45 19.09
CA SER A 14 21.27 -17.73 17.86
C SER A 14 21.29 -18.64 16.61
N ILE A 15 22.16 -19.64 16.60
CA ILE A 15 22.21 -20.66 15.51
C ILE A 15 20.99 -21.57 15.58
N ALA A 16 20.60 -22.04 16.76
CA ALA A 16 19.42 -22.88 16.94
C ALA A 16 18.12 -22.19 16.53
N TYR A 17 17.96 -20.90 16.86
CA TYR A 17 16.80 -20.09 16.40
C TYR A 17 16.80 -19.87 14.89
N ALA A 18 17.97 -19.71 14.25
CA ALA A 18 18.07 -19.57 12.81
C ALA A 18 17.73 -20.88 12.07
N GLU A 19 18.18 -22.03 12.58
CA GLU A 19 17.86 -23.35 12.01
C GLU A 19 16.38 -23.71 12.19
N GLU A 20 15.77 -23.37 13.33
CA GLU A 20 14.35 -23.60 13.59
C GLU A 20 13.47 -22.71 12.69
N ALA A 21 13.84 -21.44 12.51
CA ALA A 21 13.19 -20.53 11.58
C ALA A 21 13.30 -20.99 10.12
N GLN A 22 14.45 -21.55 9.75
CA GLN A 22 14.68 -22.07 8.39
C GLN A 22 13.88 -23.35 8.15
N LYS A 23 13.79 -24.25 9.13
CA LYS A 23 12.93 -25.45 9.07
C LYS A 23 11.44 -25.11 9.02
N GLU A 24 10.98 -24.11 9.80
CA GLU A 24 9.59 -23.64 9.73
C GLU A 24 9.27 -23.00 8.37
N SER A 25 10.20 -22.24 7.78
CA SER A 25 10.03 -21.67 6.45
C SER A 25 10.01 -22.72 5.34
N GLU A 26 10.88 -23.73 5.43
CA GLU A 26 10.90 -24.86 4.50
C GLU A 26 9.65 -25.77 4.63
N GLN A 27 9.11 -25.92 5.84
CA GLN A 27 7.91 -26.67 6.08
C GLN A 27 6.67 -25.94 5.59
N MET A 28 6.61 -24.60 5.77
CA MET A 28 5.56 -23.75 5.19
C MET A 28 5.57 -23.78 3.65
N ASN A 29 6.75 -23.88 3.04
CA ASN A 29 6.89 -23.95 1.58
C ASN A 29 6.67 -25.35 0.97
N LYS A 30 6.73 -26.42 1.77
CA LYS A 30 6.57 -27.82 1.30
C LYS A 30 5.14 -28.33 1.25
N GLU A 31 4.20 -27.71 1.96
CA GLU A 31 2.78 -28.16 1.99
C GLU A 31 1.97 -27.75 0.73
N GLU A 32 2.59 -27.17 -0.30
CA GLU A 32 1.93 -26.67 -1.52
C GLU A 32 2.11 -27.58 -2.73
N LYS A 33 1.57 -28.78 -2.72
CA LYS A 33 1.24 -29.52 -3.96
C LYS A 33 -0.02 -30.34 -3.77
N ALA A 34 -1.17 -29.66 -3.77
CA ALA A 34 -2.45 -30.32 -4.01
C ALA A 34 -3.29 -29.40 -4.89
N ASP A 35 -3.67 -29.92 -6.04
CA ASP A 35 -4.67 -29.35 -6.96
C ASP A 35 -6.03 -29.37 -6.26
N GLY A 36 -6.34 -28.31 -5.52
CA GLY A 36 -7.54 -28.16 -4.71
C GLY A 36 -7.78 -26.69 -4.40
N ALA A 37 -9.04 -26.28 -4.28
CA ALA A 37 -9.40 -24.92 -3.88
C ALA A 37 -8.70 -24.57 -2.55
N VAL A 38 -7.90 -23.48 -2.54
CA VAL A 38 -7.22 -23.01 -1.32
C VAL A 38 -8.24 -22.83 -0.20
N SER A 39 -7.92 -23.30 1.00
CA SER A 39 -8.76 -23.15 2.18
C SER A 39 -7.92 -22.67 3.35
N VAL A 40 -8.45 -21.68 4.08
CA VAL A 40 -7.89 -21.19 5.34
C VAL A 40 -8.79 -21.57 6.50
N SER A 41 -8.21 -21.80 7.67
CA SER A 41 -8.94 -22.20 8.87
C SER A 41 -9.67 -21.01 9.52
N THR A 42 -9.15 -19.79 9.36
CA THR A 42 -9.70 -18.59 9.96
C THR A 42 -11.12 -18.28 9.48
N PRO A 43 -11.97 -17.67 10.34
CA PRO A 43 -13.39 -17.42 10.04
C PRO A 43 -13.60 -16.41 8.90
N SER A 44 -12.76 -15.37 8.78
CA SER A 44 -12.90 -14.31 7.78
C SER A 44 -11.56 -13.98 7.18
N ALA A 45 -11.50 -13.96 5.84
CA ALA A 45 -10.29 -13.69 5.10
C ALA A 45 -10.55 -13.12 3.70
N ILE A 46 -9.60 -12.36 3.17
CA ILE A 46 -9.57 -11.89 1.79
C ILE A 46 -8.14 -11.85 1.26
N LEU A 47 -7.98 -12.11 -0.03
CA LEU A 47 -6.76 -11.85 -0.77
C LEU A 47 -7.08 -10.91 -1.93
N MET A 48 -6.35 -9.80 -2.02
CA MET A 48 -6.53 -8.76 -3.04
C MET A 48 -5.22 -8.47 -3.76
N GLU A 49 -5.25 -8.27 -5.08
CA GLU A 49 -4.11 -7.73 -5.81
C GLU A 49 -4.08 -6.21 -5.67
N ALA A 50 -2.92 -5.67 -5.26
CA ALA A 50 -2.82 -4.28 -4.80
C ALA A 50 -3.00 -3.24 -5.92
N SER A 51 -2.45 -3.47 -7.12
CA SER A 51 -2.46 -2.45 -8.17
C SER A 51 -3.86 -2.22 -8.77
N THR A 52 -4.65 -3.27 -8.92
CA THR A 52 -5.98 -3.23 -9.53
C THR A 52 -7.11 -3.24 -8.51
N GLY A 53 -6.87 -3.77 -7.30
CA GLY A 53 -7.90 -4.04 -6.30
C GLY A 53 -8.76 -5.27 -6.61
N GLN A 54 -8.33 -6.13 -7.55
CA GLN A 54 -9.04 -7.37 -7.84
C GLN A 54 -8.95 -8.34 -6.66
N VAL A 55 -10.09 -8.93 -6.30
CA VAL A 55 -10.17 -9.97 -5.28
C VAL A 55 -9.82 -11.33 -5.90
N VAL A 56 -8.86 -12.01 -5.28
CA VAL A 56 -8.33 -13.32 -5.70
C VAL A 56 -8.95 -14.46 -4.89
N TYR A 57 -9.22 -14.19 -3.63
CA TYR A 57 -9.86 -15.11 -2.69
C TYR A 57 -10.69 -14.34 -1.67
N GLU A 58 -11.82 -14.91 -1.27
CA GLU A 58 -12.65 -14.36 -0.19
C GLU A 58 -13.35 -15.48 0.61
N LYS A 59 -13.45 -15.26 1.92
CA LYS A 59 -14.17 -16.09 2.87
C LYS A 59 -14.79 -15.20 3.92
N ASN A 60 -16.13 -15.12 3.99
CA ASN A 60 -16.86 -14.27 4.95
C ASN A 60 -16.26 -12.86 5.09
N CYS A 61 -15.74 -12.32 4.00
CA CYS A 61 -14.91 -11.11 4.02
C CYS A 61 -15.68 -9.83 4.33
N ASP A 62 -17.00 -9.86 4.30
CA ASP A 62 -17.92 -8.74 4.62
C ASP A 62 -18.55 -8.87 6.01
N GLU A 63 -18.17 -9.89 6.79
CA GLU A 63 -18.60 -10.06 8.16
C GLU A 63 -17.92 -9.03 9.07
N ARG A 64 -18.73 -8.25 9.83
CA ARG A 64 -18.22 -7.25 10.78
C ARG A 64 -17.56 -7.91 11.97
N ARG A 65 -16.36 -7.48 12.28
CA ARG A 65 -15.54 -7.99 13.39
C ARG A 65 -14.68 -6.88 13.98
N PRO A 66 -14.32 -6.98 15.27
CA PRO A 66 -13.32 -6.09 15.86
C PRO A 66 -11.97 -6.24 15.13
N PRO A 67 -11.31 -5.14 14.71
CA PRO A 67 -10.05 -5.19 13.98
C PRO A 67 -8.81 -5.30 14.87
N ALA A 68 -8.92 -5.06 16.17
CA ALA A 68 -7.78 -4.81 17.05
C ALA A 68 -6.83 -3.74 16.45
N SER A 69 -5.53 -3.85 16.68
CA SER A 69 -4.52 -2.90 16.18
C SER A 69 -4.37 -2.84 14.65
N VAL A 70 -5.14 -3.63 13.87
CA VAL A 70 -5.21 -3.41 12.41
C VAL A 70 -5.90 -2.08 12.10
N THR A 71 -6.67 -1.52 13.02
CA THR A 71 -7.17 -0.12 13.01
C THR A 71 -6.08 0.89 12.65
N LYS A 72 -4.84 0.66 13.12
CA LYS A 72 -3.70 1.56 12.91
C LYS A 72 -3.29 1.73 11.44
N VAL A 73 -3.79 0.87 10.55
CA VAL A 73 -3.64 1.09 9.10
C VAL A 73 -4.36 2.39 8.69
N MET A 74 -5.57 2.65 9.22
CA MET A 74 -6.28 3.91 8.98
C MET A 74 -5.59 5.08 9.67
N THR A 75 -5.10 4.90 10.89
CA THR A 75 -4.32 5.92 11.61
C THR A 75 -3.10 6.35 10.81
N LEU A 76 -2.30 5.38 10.34
CA LEU A 76 -1.15 5.65 9.47
C LEU A 76 -1.57 6.30 8.15
N LEU A 77 -2.68 5.88 7.54
CA LEU A 77 -3.18 6.48 6.31
C LEU A 77 -3.48 7.98 6.50
N LEU A 78 -4.12 8.38 7.59
CA LEU A 78 -4.39 9.80 7.87
C LEU A 78 -3.11 10.58 8.19
N ILE A 79 -2.16 9.99 8.89
CA ILE A 79 -0.83 10.60 9.13
C ILE A 79 -0.12 10.85 7.79
N PHE A 80 -0.12 9.87 6.88
CA PHE A 80 0.48 10.03 5.56
C PHE A 80 -0.33 10.96 4.63
N ASP A 81 -1.66 11.05 4.79
CA ASP A 81 -2.47 12.08 4.11
C ASP A 81 -2.04 13.48 4.60
N ALA A 82 -1.84 13.70 5.91
CA ALA A 82 -1.40 14.97 6.48
C ALA A 82 0.04 15.35 6.06
N LEU A 83 0.97 14.37 5.99
CA LEU A 83 2.32 14.57 5.46
C LEU A 83 2.30 14.99 3.98
N LYS A 84 1.47 14.35 3.16
CA LYS A 84 1.34 14.69 1.74
C LYS A 84 0.75 16.08 1.52
N ASP A 85 -0.20 16.47 2.38
CA ASP A 85 -0.84 17.79 2.33
C ASP A 85 0.02 18.88 2.95
N GLU A 86 1.27 18.57 3.36
CA GLU A 86 2.24 19.47 4.02
C GLU A 86 1.69 20.13 5.31
N LYS A 87 0.69 19.49 5.95
CA LYS A 87 0.14 19.94 7.24
C LYS A 87 1.05 19.58 8.41
N ILE A 88 1.83 18.51 8.26
CA ILE A 88 2.84 18.05 9.20
C ILE A 88 4.08 17.60 8.44
N HIS A 89 5.24 17.59 9.13
CA HIS A 89 6.51 17.13 8.58
C HIS A 89 7.11 16.03 9.46
N LEU A 90 7.96 15.18 8.92
CA LEU A 90 8.59 14.09 9.68
C LEU A 90 9.45 14.58 10.84
N THR A 91 9.99 15.80 10.73
CA THR A 91 10.86 16.45 11.73
C THR A 91 10.09 17.23 12.79
N ASP A 92 8.77 17.36 12.66
CA ASP A 92 7.97 18.10 13.61
C ASP A 92 8.01 17.42 14.98
N GLU A 93 8.08 18.24 16.03
CA GLU A 93 8.08 17.81 17.41
C GLU A 93 6.65 17.70 17.95
N VAL A 94 6.31 16.53 18.46
CA VAL A 94 5.01 16.21 19.06
C VAL A 94 5.19 16.07 20.56
N THR A 95 4.49 16.91 21.33
CA THR A 95 4.46 16.82 22.79
C THR A 95 3.38 15.82 23.20
N VAL A 96 3.77 14.83 24.00
CA VAL A 96 2.88 13.76 24.49
C VAL A 96 1.96 14.30 25.60
N SER A 97 0.66 14.16 25.43
CA SER A 97 -0.36 14.53 26.43
C SER A 97 -0.41 13.52 27.59
N GLU A 98 -1.02 13.91 28.70
CA GLU A 98 -1.35 12.98 29.80
C GLU A 98 -2.26 11.85 29.32
N TYR A 99 -3.21 12.16 28.43
CA TYR A 99 -4.12 11.19 27.87
C TYR A 99 -3.40 10.17 26.96
N ALA A 100 -2.56 10.61 26.05
CA ALA A 100 -1.76 9.73 25.21
C ALA A 100 -0.87 8.80 26.05
N ALA A 101 -0.17 9.35 27.05
CA ALA A 101 0.68 8.58 27.95
C ALA A 101 -0.08 7.58 28.83
N SER A 102 -1.38 7.79 29.07
CA SER A 102 -2.23 6.90 29.87
C SER A 102 -2.72 5.66 29.11
N MET A 103 -2.44 5.56 27.81
CA MET A 103 -2.96 4.45 26.98
C MET A 103 -2.44 3.10 27.47
N GLY A 104 -3.34 2.14 27.58
CA GLY A 104 -3.02 0.75 27.87
C GLY A 104 -2.73 -0.10 26.63
N GLY A 105 -2.44 -1.37 26.83
CA GLY A 105 -2.15 -2.35 25.78
C GLY A 105 -0.72 -2.24 25.26
N SER A 106 -0.52 -2.37 23.94
CA SER A 106 0.80 -2.17 23.32
C SER A 106 1.21 -0.71 23.39
N GLN A 107 2.37 -0.41 23.96
CA GLN A 107 2.86 0.95 24.16
C GLN A 107 4.39 0.96 24.14
N VAL A 108 4.96 2.13 23.94
CA VAL A 108 6.40 2.39 24.08
C VAL A 108 6.72 3.21 25.32
N PHE A 109 5.72 3.39 26.21
CA PHE A 109 5.83 4.05 27.50
C PHE A 109 6.23 5.52 27.42
N LEU A 110 5.61 6.26 26.48
CA LEU A 110 5.76 7.71 26.39
C LEU A 110 5.30 8.39 27.70
N GLU A 111 6.09 9.36 28.20
CA GLU A 111 5.74 10.10 29.42
C GLU A 111 5.01 11.41 29.07
N PRO A 112 4.13 11.92 29.95
CA PRO A 112 3.49 13.22 29.76
C PRO A 112 4.52 14.34 29.63
N GLY A 113 4.39 15.17 28.58
CA GLY A 113 5.31 16.25 28.28
C GLY A 113 6.61 15.82 27.61
N GLU A 114 6.80 14.54 27.34
CA GLU A 114 7.87 14.04 26.48
C GLU A 114 7.65 14.55 25.04
N VAL A 115 8.75 14.82 24.35
CA VAL A 115 8.74 15.28 22.95
C VAL A 115 9.37 14.22 22.05
N GLN A 116 8.64 13.83 21.02
CA GLN A 116 9.10 12.90 19.99
C GLN A 116 8.85 13.47 18.62
N THR A 117 9.64 13.07 17.62
CA THR A 117 9.38 13.48 16.23
C THR A 117 8.24 12.65 15.63
N VAL A 118 7.55 13.22 14.64
CA VAL A 118 6.56 12.51 13.82
C VAL A 118 7.15 11.22 13.24
N ASP A 119 8.40 11.24 12.75
CA ASP A 119 9.10 10.06 12.23
C ASP A 119 9.23 8.95 13.30
N THR A 120 9.65 9.31 14.51
CA THR A 120 9.76 8.36 15.62
C THR A 120 8.41 7.77 16.01
N LEU A 121 7.35 8.59 16.05
CA LEU A 121 6.01 8.11 16.41
C LEU A 121 5.44 7.18 15.34
N ILE A 122 5.69 7.43 14.04
CA ILE A 122 5.32 6.50 12.96
C ILE A 122 6.03 5.16 13.14
N LYS A 123 7.32 5.14 13.52
CA LYS A 123 8.04 3.91 13.85
C LYS A 123 7.42 3.17 15.04
N CYS A 124 7.10 3.87 16.12
CA CYS A 124 6.42 3.29 17.29
C CYS A 124 5.08 2.63 16.92
N ILE A 125 4.27 3.29 16.07
CA ILE A 125 2.97 2.77 15.61
C ILE A 125 3.16 1.55 14.70
N SER A 126 4.07 1.62 13.75
CA SER A 126 4.25 0.59 12.72
C SER A 126 4.93 -0.66 13.26
N VAL A 127 5.96 -0.50 14.08
CA VAL A 127 6.82 -1.58 14.58
C VAL A 127 6.25 -2.19 15.86
N ALA A 128 6.16 -1.38 16.91
CA ALA A 128 5.72 -1.84 18.24
C ALA A 128 4.20 -1.82 18.43
N SER A 129 3.46 -1.28 17.45
CA SER A 129 1.99 -1.15 17.57
C SER A 129 1.54 -0.26 18.72
N ALA A 130 2.31 0.76 19.06
CA ALA A 130 2.15 1.63 20.22
C ALA A 130 0.83 2.41 20.22
N ASN A 131 0.01 2.25 21.27
CA ASN A 131 -1.26 2.95 21.43
C ASN A 131 -1.07 4.40 21.86
N ASP A 132 -0.10 4.64 22.77
CA ASP A 132 0.33 5.96 23.22
C ASP A 132 0.79 6.84 22.04
N ALA A 133 1.63 6.30 21.16
CA ALA A 133 2.06 6.99 19.94
C ALA A 133 0.89 7.25 18.98
N CYS A 134 -0.11 6.34 18.87
CA CYS A 134 -1.30 6.57 18.05
C CYS A 134 -2.10 7.78 18.53
N VAL A 135 -2.37 7.86 19.83
CA VAL A 135 -3.15 8.96 20.41
C VAL A 135 -2.36 10.26 20.30
N ALA A 136 -1.05 10.27 20.61
CA ALA A 136 -0.22 11.46 20.43
C ALA A 136 -0.26 11.99 18.99
N MET A 137 -0.19 11.11 17.99
CA MET A 137 -0.30 11.50 16.58
C MET A 137 -1.72 11.94 16.21
N ALA A 138 -2.78 11.32 16.76
CA ALA A 138 -4.15 11.72 16.52
C ALA A 138 -4.42 13.13 17.04
N GLU A 139 -3.98 13.43 18.26
CA GLU A 139 -4.06 14.77 18.86
C GLU A 139 -3.25 15.79 18.03
N TYR A 140 -2.06 15.44 17.60
CA TYR A 140 -1.20 16.33 16.82
C TYR A 140 -1.81 16.69 15.46
N VAL A 141 -2.37 15.70 14.76
CA VAL A 141 -2.93 15.87 13.40
C VAL A 141 -4.28 16.57 13.40
N SER A 142 -5.13 16.32 14.41
CA SER A 142 -6.55 16.76 14.42
C SER A 142 -6.93 17.60 15.63
N GLY A 143 -6.02 17.83 16.58
CA GLY A 143 -6.26 18.58 17.81
C GLY A 143 -6.72 17.69 18.98
N ASP A 144 -7.51 16.66 18.71
CA ASP A 144 -7.93 15.65 19.69
C ASP A 144 -8.26 14.30 19.00
N GLU A 145 -8.39 13.22 19.81
CA GLU A 145 -8.69 11.89 19.27
C GLU A 145 -10.08 11.81 18.65
N ASN A 146 -11.09 12.52 19.17
CA ASN A 146 -12.46 12.45 18.63
C ASN A 146 -12.51 13.02 17.21
N ALA A 147 -11.90 14.19 17.00
CA ALA A 147 -11.79 14.80 15.67
C ALA A 147 -11.03 13.90 14.70
N PHE A 148 -9.97 13.22 15.17
CA PHE A 148 -9.22 12.25 14.37
C PHE A 148 -10.08 11.04 14.00
N VAL A 149 -10.88 10.50 14.93
CA VAL A 149 -11.78 9.37 14.68
C VAL A 149 -12.90 9.76 13.71
N GLU A 150 -13.43 10.98 13.80
CA GLU A 150 -14.35 11.49 12.78
C GLU A 150 -13.71 11.52 11.39
N ALA A 151 -12.46 11.98 11.30
CA ALA A 151 -11.70 11.95 10.04
C ALA A 151 -11.45 10.52 9.55
N MET A 152 -11.14 9.54 10.45
CA MET A 152 -11.04 8.12 10.10
C MET A 152 -12.34 7.60 9.49
N ASN A 153 -13.49 7.88 10.09
CA ASN A 153 -14.79 7.46 9.59
C ASN A 153 -15.15 8.13 8.26
N GLN A 154 -14.80 9.40 8.09
CA GLN A 154 -14.99 10.09 6.82
C GLN A 154 -14.08 9.50 5.73
N ARG A 155 -12.83 9.16 6.07
CA ARG A 155 -11.89 8.52 5.14
C ARG A 155 -12.38 7.13 4.74
N ALA A 156 -12.91 6.35 5.69
CA ALA A 156 -13.51 5.05 5.42
C ALA A 156 -14.68 5.16 4.40
N LYS A 157 -15.57 6.14 4.57
CA LYS A 157 -16.64 6.41 3.60
C LYS A 157 -16.08 6.73 2.20
N ASN A 158 -15.06 7.56 2.12
CA ASN A 158 -14.43 7.96 0.86
C ASN A 158 -13.77 6.77 0.14
N LEU A 159 -13.28 5.78 0.89
CA LEU A 159 -12.72 4.52 0.36
C LEU A 159 -13.78 3.47 0.01
N GLY A 160 -15.05 3.73 0.32
CA GLY A 160 -16.14 2.77 0.10
C GLY A 160 -16.18 1.63 1.13
N MET A 161 -15.59 1.83 2.31
CA MET A 161 -15.62 0.90 3.44
C MET A 161 -17.00 0.94 4.11
N LYS A 162 -17.93 0.16 3.57
CA LYS A 162 -19.37 0.26 3.93
C LYS A 162 -19.72 -0.34 5.28
N ASN A 163 -18.87 -1.24 5.78
CA ASN A 163 -19.12 -2.01 7.00
C ASN A 163 -18.11 -1.68 8.10
N THR A 164 -17.55 -0.46 8.09
CA THR A 164 -16.56 0.00 9.05
C THR A 164 -17.06 1.16 9.87
N HIS A 165 -16.81 1.08 11.17
CA HIS A 165 -17.00 2.18 12.11
C HIS A 165 -15.85 2.19 13.12
N PHE A 166 -15.10 3.27 13.17
CA PHE A 166 -14.04 3.49 14.14
C PHE A 166 -14.57 4.29 15.32
N VAL A 167 -14.17 3.88 16.54
CA VAL A 167 -14.51 4.54 17.80
C VAL A 167 -13.26 5.09 18.51
N ASN A 168 -12.09 4.54 18.17
CA ASN A 168 -10.78 5.01 18.63
C ASN A 168 -9.74 4.87 17.53
N CYS A 169 -8.57 5.49 17.70
CA CYS A 169 -7.52 5.51 16.71
C CYS A 169 -6.55 4.31 16.77
N ASN A 170 -6.62 3.48 17.82
CA ASN A 170 -5.61 2.46 18.12
C ASN A 170 -6.10 1.01 18.05
N GLY A 171 -7.43 0.77 18.11
CA GLY A 171 -8.05 -0.55 18.00
C GLY A 171 -8.22 -1.29 19.32
N LEU A 172 -8.24 -0.59 20.45
CA LEU A 172 -8.70 -1.16 21.71
C LEU A 172 -10.17 -1.55 21.63
N ASP A 173 -10.53 -2.66 22.27
CA ASP A 173 -11.89 -3.20 22.26
C ASP A 173 -12.89 -2.17 22.80
N THR A 174 -13.77 -1.68 21.93
CA THR A 174 -14.83 -0.72 22.25
C THR A 174 -16.07 -1.14 21.49
N ASP A 175 -17.25 -1.01 22.11
CA ASP A 175 -18.49 -1.37 21.46
C ASP A 175 -18.72 -0.48 20.22
N GLY A 176 -19.10 -1.11 19.11
CA GLY A 176 -19.26 -0.45 17.82
C GLY A 176 -17.96 -0.21 17.04
N HIS A 177 -16.77 -0.55 17.60
CA HIS A 177 -15.51 -0.49 16.87
C HIS A 177 -15.32 -1.75 16.01
N GLU A 178 -15.76 -1.69 14.77
CA GLU A 178 -15.82 -2.85 13.88
C GLU A 178 -15.49 -2.53 12.43
N THR A 179 -15.05 -3.54 11.71
CA THR A 179 -14.74 -3.48 10.28
C THR A 179 -14.88 -4.87 9.65
N THR A 180 -14.50 -5.02 8.40
CA THR A 180 -14.50 -6.28 7.67
C THR A 180 -13.14 -6.56 7.03
N ALA A 181 -12.85 -7.81 6.66
CA ALA A 181 -11.63 -8.14 5.96
C ALA A 181 -11.52 -7.37 4.62
N ARG A 182 -12.64 -7.18 3.90
CA ARG A 182 -12.68 -6.39 2.67
C ARG A 182 -12.34 -4.92 2.91
N ASP A 183 -12.92 -4.31 3.92
CA ASP A 183 -12.67 -2.91 4.23
C ASP A 183 -11.22 -2.68 4.69
N ILE A 184 -10.66 -3.62 5.46
CA ILE A 184 -9.22 -3.61 5.80
C ILE A 184 -8.36 -3.69 4.53
N ALA A 185 -8.69 -4.56 3.58
CA ALA A 185 -7.95 -4.66 2.32
C ALA A 185 -8.02 -3.35 1.52
N LEU A 186 -9.16 -2.65 1.51
CA LEU A 186 -9.31 -1.35 0.84
C LEU A 186 -8.42 -0.28 1.45
N MET A 187 -8.42 -0.11 2.79
CA MET A 187 -7.57 0.89 3.43
C MET A 187 -6.08 0.51 3.34
N SER A 188 -5.75 -0.77 3.41
CA SER A 188 -4.38 -1.25 3.24
C SER A 188 -3.86 -0.96 1.83
N ARG A 189 -4.70 -1.24 0.81
CA ARG A 189 -4.41 -0.92 -0.59
C ARG A 189 -4.16 0.56 -0.79
N GLU A 190 -5.03 1.42 -0.27
CA GLU A 190 -4.87 2.88 -0.36
C GLU A 190 -3.55 3.32 0.26
N LEU A 191 -3.22 2.83 1.47
CA LEU A 191 -1.98 3.18 2.16
C LEU A 191 -0.74 2.80 1.34
N ILE A 192 -0.64 1.55 0.89
CA ILE A 192 0.57 1.07 0.21
C ILE A 192 0.73 1.59 -1.21
N THR A 193 -0.37 1.82 -1.95
CA THR A 193 -0.29 2.30 -3.34
C THR A 193 -0.10 3.81 -3.42
N LYS A 194 -0.66 4.57 -2.48
CA LYS A 194 -0.54 6.02 -2.44
C LYS A 194 0.72 6.48 -1.72
N TYR A 195 1.14 5.74 -0.71
CA TYR A 195 2.26 6.08 0.18
C TYR A 195 3.24 4.92 0.34
N PRO A 196 3.98 4.54 -0.71
CA PRO A 196 4.92 3.40 -0.64
C PRO A 196 6.03 3.60 0.40
N LYS A 197 6.24 4.83 0.89
CA LYS A 197 7.15 5.11 2.00
C LYS A 197 6.79 4.35 3.29
N ILE A 198 5.54 3.90 3.45
CA ILE A 198 5.14 3.08 4.61
C ILE A 198 5.98 1.80 4.74
N TYR A 199 6.53 1.27 3.65
CA TYR A 199 7.38 0.09 3.68
C TYR A 199 8.70 0.32 4.40
N GLU A 200 9.22 1.55 4.42
CA GLU A 200 10.42 1.90 5.19
C GLU A 200 10.20 1.70 6.70
N TYR A 201 8.96 1.86 7.18
CA TYR A 201 8.58 1.72 8.58
C TYR A 201 8.15 0.29 8.92
N CYS A 202 7.24 -0.30 8.16
CA CYS A 202 6.69 -1.62 8.52
C CYS A 202 7.66 -2.78 8.26
N ASN A 203 8.76 -2.57 7.53
CA ASN A 203 9.84 -3.54 7.34
C ASN A 203 10.97 -3.44 8.40
N ILE A 204 10.94 -2.46 9.30
CA ILE A 204 11.87 -2.41 10.42
C ILE A 204 11.60 -3.61 11.32
N TRP A 205 12.62 -4.46 11.53
CA TRP A 205 12.52 -5.60 12.45
C TRP A 205 12.72 -5.19 13.90
N MET A 206 13.81 -4.48 14.15
CA MET A 206 14.15 -3.92 15.47
C MET A 206 14.83 -2.57 15.26
N GLU A 207 14.50 -1.60 16.10
CA GLU A 207 15.13 -0.28 16.10
C GLU A 207 15.02 0.31 17.51
N ASP A 208 16.03 1.05 17.92
CA ASP A 208 16.02 1.74 19.20
C ASP A 208 15.48 3.15 19.05
N ILE A 209 14.63 3.58 19.98
CA ILE A 209 14.22 4.97 20.14
C ILE A 209 14.76 5.54 21.44
N THR A 210 14.87 6.86 21.51
CA THR A 210 15.35 7.56 22.70
C THR A 210 14.20 8.30 23.36
N HIS A 211 13.98 8.01 24.65
CA HIS A 211 13.13 8.80 25.52
C HIS A 211 13.98 9.86 26.22
N THR A 212 13.58 11.13 26.10
CA THR A 212 14.17 12.22 26.86
C THR A 212 13.10 12.85 27.73
N THR A 213 13.18 12.61 29.02
CA THR A 213 12.21 13.05 30.03
C THR A 213 12.88 13.84 31.12
N LYS A 214 12.12 14.37 32.07
CA LYS A 214 12.66 15.04 33.28
C LYS A 214 13.54 14.11 34.14
N LYS A 215 13.41 12.80 33.97
CA LYS A 215 14.20 11.77 34.71
C LYS A 215 15.52 11.45 34.02
N GLY A 216 15.75 11.96 32.82
CA GLY A 216 16.96 11.71 32.04
C GLY A 216 16.65 11.09 30.67
N THR A 217 17.70 10.61 30.02
CA THR A 217 17.63 10.00 28.70
C THR A 217 17.78 8.48 28.81
N THR A 218 16.86 7.71 28.20
CA THR A 218 16.89 6.25 28.15
C THR A 218 16.63 5.75 26.74
N THR A 219 17.11 4.55 26.42
CA THR A 219 16.87 3.89 25.14
C THR A 219 15.78 2.82 25.30
N PHE A 220 14.87 2.74 24.34
CA PHE A 220 13.82 1.73 24.28
C PHE A 220 13.86 1.00 22.93
N GLY A 221 13.98 -0.34 22.97
CA GLY A 221 14.05 -1.19 21.78
C GLY A 221 12.65 -1.48 21.22
N LEU A 222 12.38 -1.04 20.00
CA LEU A 222 11.21 -1.46 19.23
C LEU A 222 11.44 -2.86 18.66
N SER A 223 10.42 -3.72 18.71
CA SER A 223 10.41 -5.03 18.06
C SER A 223 9.13 -5.21 17.24
N ASN A 224 9.27 -5.63 16.00
CA ASN A 224 8.12 -5.72 15.09
C ASN A 224 7.17 -6.86 15.48
N THR A 225 5.91 -6.50 15.63
CA THR A 225 4.83 -7.44 15.93
C THR A 225 4.48 -8.33 14.74
N ASN A 226 4.84 -7.94 13.52
CA ASN A 226 4.64 -8.73 12.31
C ASN A 226 5.84 -9.63 12.01
N LYS A 227 5.82 -10.85 12.53
CA LYS A 227 6.91 -11.81 12.31
C LYS A 227 7.07 -12.24 10.85
N LEU A 228 6.05 -12.04 9.98
CA LEU A 228 6.16 -12.42 8.55
C LEU A 228 7.28 -11.68 7.83
N ILE A 229 7.59 -10.43 8.20
CA ILE A 229 8.68 -9.67 7.56
C ILE A 229 10.06 -10.33 7.72
N ARG A 230 10.21 -11.28 8.64
CA ARG A 230 11.45 -12.03 8.86
C ARG A 230 11.37 -13.46 8.36
N HIS A 231 10.16 -14.06 8.34
CA HIS A 231 9.99 -15.49 8.08
C HIS A 231 9.37 -15.79 6.71
N TYR A 232 8.92 -14.77 5.97
CA TYR A 232 8.37 -14.94 4.65
C TYR A 232 9.08 -14.00 3.66
N GLU A 233 9.82 -14.58 2.73
CA GLU A 233 10.73 -13.89 1.81
C GLU A 233 10.10 -12.70 1.07
N TYR A 234 8.82 -12.83 0.69
CA TYR A 234 8.13 -11.81 -0.10
C TYR A 234 7.40 -10.77 0.74
N ALA A 235 7.39 -10.90 2.07
CA ALA A 235 6.64 -10.00 2.95
C ALA A 235 7.16 -8.55 2.86
N THR A 236 6.23 -7.61 2.70
CA THR A 236 6.51 -6.16 2.67
C THR A 236 5.83 -5.40 3.82
N GLY A 237 5.03 -6.07 4.65
CA GLY A 237 4.32 -5.46 5.78
C GLY A 237 3.06 -6.27 6.12
N LEU A 238 1.98 -5.71 6.66
CA LEU A 238 1.73 -4.30 6.96
C LEU A 238 1.48 -4.12 8.47
N LYS A 239 0.38 -4.74 9.01
CA LYS A 239 -0.01 -4.56 10.41
C LYS A 239 -0.69 -5.78 11.00
N THR A 240 -0.29 -6.14 12.22
CA THR A 240 -0.95 -7.16 13.06
C THR A 240 -1.86 -6.51 14.10
N GLY A 241 -2.81 -7.29 14.59
CA GLY A 241 -3.65 -6.90 15.72
C GLY A 241 -4.09 -8.12 16.53
N SER A 242 -4.26 -7.95 17.86
CA SER A 242 -4.90 -8.95 18.71
C SER A 242 -5.49 -8.31 19.95
N THR A 243 -6.70 -8.75 20.30
CA THR A 243 -7.37 -8.45 21.56
C THR A 243 -8.18 -9.67 22.00
N GLY A 244 -8.76 -9.62 23.18
CA GLY A 244 -9.61 -10.70 23.66
C GLY A 244 -10.85 -10.94 22.76
N LYS A 245 -11.46 -9.86 22.26
CA LYS A 245 -12.65 -9.91 21.38
C LYS A 245 -12.27 -10.22 19.92
N ALA A 246 -11.25 -9.53 19.40
CA ALA A 246 -10.82 -9.64 18.00
C ALA A 246 -10.06 -10.95 17.70
N LYS A 247 -9.52 -11.62 18.71
CA LYS A 247 -8.54 -12.69 18.55
C LYS A 247 -7.33 -12.20 17.75
N PHE A 248 -6.81 -12.97 16.81
CA PHE A 248 -5.61 -12.62 16.05
C PHE A 248 -5.95 -12.21 14.62
N CYS A 249 -5.58 -10.97 14.28
CA CYS A 249 -5.83 -10.35 12.99
C CYS A 249 -4.51 -9.92 12.33
N ILE A 250 -4.50 -9.85 11.00
CA ILE A 250 -3.40 -9.28 10.22
C ILE A 250 -3.90 -8.71 8.90
N SER A 251 -3.34 -7.58 8.50
CA SER A 251 -3.22 -7.18 7.11
C SER A 251 -1.77 -7.44 6.71
N ALA A 252 -1.54 -8.49 5.92
CA ALA A 252 -0.22 -8.85 5.42
C ALA A 252 -0.08 -8.39 3.97
N THR A 253 1.05 -7.75 3.65
CA THR A 253 1.40 -7.40 2.28
C THR A 253 2.64 -8.18 1.86
N ALA A 254 2.67 -8.58 0.59
CA ALA A 254 3.81 -9.27 0.02
C ALA A 254 3.97 -8.92 -1.46
N LYS A 255 5.21 -8.89 -1.93
CA LYS A 255 5.54 -8.60 -3.32
C LYS A 255 6.51 -9.62 -3.88
N LYS A 256 6.14 -10.20 -5.00
CA LYS A 256 6.98 -11.09 -5.78
C LYS A 256 6.98 -10.61 -7.23
N GLU A 257 8.17 -10.27 -7.74
CA GLU A 257 8.32 -9.64 -9.06
C GLU A 257 7.41 -8.39 -9.20
N ASP A 258 6.50 -8.39 -10.18
CA ASP A 258 5.58 -7.28 -10.45
C ASP A 258 4.20 -7.45 -9.79
N VAL A 259 3.94 -8.56 -9.09
CA VAL A 259 2.69 -8.83 -8.38
C VAL A 259 2.84 -8.44 -6.92
N GLU A 260 1.90 -7.65 -6.42
CA GLU A 260 1.81 -7.26 -5.03
C GLU A 260 0.42 -7.62 -4.47
N LEU A 261 0.41 -8.33 -3.35
CA LEU A 261 -0.78 -8.92 -2.75
C LEU A 261 -1.01 -8.41 -1.34
N ILE A 262 -2.28 -8.32 -0.97
CA ILE A 262 -2.75 -7.99 0.37
C ILE A 262 -3.61 -9.15 0.86
N ALA A 263 -3.14 -9.85 1.89
CA ALA A 263 -3.90 -10.89 2.57
C ALA A 263 -4.39 -10.37 3.92
N VAL A 264 -5.69 -10.33 4.12
CA VAL A 264 -6.29 -9.96 5.40
C VAL A 264 -6.88 -11.19 6.05
N ILE A 265 -6.49 -11.43 7.29
CA ILE A 265 -6.99 -12.51 8.14
C ILE A 265 -7.62 -11.87 9.38
N MET A 266 -8.83 -12.29 9.73
CA MET A 266 -9.51 -11.82 10.94
C MET A 266 -9.96 -12.99 11.81
N ALA A 267 -9.87 -12.80 13.12
CA ALA A 267 -10.35 -13.73 14.15
C ALA A 267 -9.70 -15.12 14.11
N ALA A 268 -8.42 -15.22 13.75
CA ALA A 268 -7.67 -16.47 13.93
C ALA A 268 -7.55 -16.81 15.42
N GLU A 269 -7.50 -18.11 15.74
CA GLU A 269 -7.45 -18.55 17.13
C GLU A 269 -6.14 -18.19 17.82
N ASP A 270 -5.03 -18.23 17.09
CA ASP A 270 -3.70 -17.90 17.56
C ASP A 270 -2.84 -17.23 16.48
N SER A 271 -1.68 -16.73 16.87
CA SER A 271 -0.77 -16.03 15.97
C SER A 271 -0.13 -16.93 14.91
N LYS A 272 0.05 -18.23 15.19
CA LYS A 272 0.62 -19.20 14.25
C LYS A 272 -0.37 -19.50 13.13
N THR A 273 -1.61 -19.78 13.47
CA THR A 273 -2.72 -19.98 12.52
C THR A 273 -2.93 -18.74 11.64
N ARG A 274 -2.96 -17.54 12.24
CA ARG A 274 -3.04 -16.26 11.53
C ARG A 274 -1.95 -16.13 10.47
N ASN A 275 -0.70 -16.36 10.85
CA ASN A 275 0.44 -16.23 9.95
C ASN A 275 0.43 -17.33 8.88
N LYS A 276 0.12 -18.58 9.23
CA LYS A 276 0.01 -19.69 8.28
C LYS A 276 -1.05 -19.40 7.21
N ASP A 277 -2.26 -18.99 7.61
CA ASP A 277 -3.34 -18.69 6.68
C ASP A 277 -3.00 -17.50 5.77
N ALA A 278 -2.32 -16.46 6.30
CA ALA A 278 -1.86 -15.34 5.49
C ALA A 278 -0.85 -15.78 4.42
N VAL A 279 0.15 -16.60 4.79
CA VAL A 279 1.16 -17.13 3.85
C VAL A 279 0.49 -18.04 2.80
N THR A 280 -0.43 -18.90 3.22
CA THR A 280 -1.19 -19.78 2.31
C THR A 280 -1.93 -18.97 1.25
N LEU A 281 -2.61 -17.88 1.63
CA LEU A 281 -3.29 -17.02 0.67
C LEU A 281 -2.30 -16.26 -0.25
N LEU A 282 -1.20 -15.74 0.30
CA LEU A 282 -0.19 -15.03 -0.50
C LEU A 282 0.44 -15.96 -1.55
N ASN A 283 0.83 -17.16 -1.16
CA ASN A 283 1.39 -18.15 -2.08
C ASN A 283 0.35 -18.56 -3.16
N TYR A 284 -0.89 -18.81 -2.75
CA TYR A 284 -1.97 -19.08 -3.71
C TYR A 284 -2.12 -17.94 -4.73
N GLY A 285 -2.10 -16.69 -4.27
CA GLY A 285 -2.18 -15.53 -5.15
C GLY A 285 -1.00 -15.42 -6.10
N PHE A 286 0.23 -15.63 -5.62
CA PHE A 286 1.41 -15.65 -6.49
C PHE A 286 1.40 -16.79 -7.51
N GLY A 287 0.77 -17.93 -7.19
CA GLY A 287 0.57 -19.03 -8.14
C GLY A 287 -0.53 -18.73 -9.19
N LYS A 288 -1.51 -17.87 -8.86
CA LYS A 288 -2.66 -17.57 -9.73
C LYS A 288 -2.52 -16.25 -10.50
N CYS A 289 -1.94 -15.22 -9.87
CA CYS A 289 -1.87 -13.90 -10.48
C CYS A 289 -0.75 -13.82 -11.53
N GLN A 290 -1.13 -13.46 -12.74
CA GLN A 290 -0.23 -13.09 -13.82
C GLN A 290 -0.39 -11.62 -14.11
N LYS A 291 0.71 -10.86 -14.24
CA LYS A 291 0.67 -9.43 -14.51
C LYS A 291 1.35 -9.08 -15.82
N TYR A 292 0.62 -8.34 -16.64
CA TYR A 292 1.19 -7.62 -17.77
C TYR A 292 1.26 -6.14 -17.40
N ALA A 293 2.44 -5.55 -17.47
CA ALA A 293 2.64 -4.13 -17.19
C ALA A 293 3.56 -3.51 -18.25
N GLU A 294 3.12 -2.43 -18.89
CA GLU A 294 4.00 -1.62 -19.72
C GLU A 294 4.83 -0.70 -18.83
N LYS A 295 6.13 -0.65 -19.06
CA LYS A 295 7.04 0.19 -18.26
C LYS A 295 6.87 1.69 -18.55
N THR A 296 6.49 2.05 -19.78
CA THR A 296 6.39 3.44 -20.23
C THR A 296 5.23 3.63 -21.20
N CYS A 297 4.74 4.85 -21.33
CA CYS A 297 3.78 5.22 -22.38
C CYS A 297 4.42 5.13 -23.76
N LYS A 298 3.80 4.39 -24.67
CA LYS A 298 4.29 4.25 -26.05
C LYS A 298 3.95 5.49 -26.87
N THR A 299 4.93 5.96 -27.66
CA THR A 299 4.71 6.97 -28.70
C THR A 299 4.05 6.30 -29.90
N GLU A 300 3.09 6.98 -30.51
CA GLU A 300 2.31 6.49 -31.64
C GLU A 300 2.55 7.34 -32.88
N LYS A 301 2.01 6.90 -34.01
CA LYS A 301 2.04 7.68 -35.25
C LYS A 301 1.35 9.03 -35.06
N ALA A 302 1.86 10.07 -35.71
CA ALA A 302 1.21 11.37 -35.72
C ALA A 302 -0.17 11.28 -36.41
N VAL A 303 -1.10 12.11 -35.94
CA VAL A 303 -2.46 12.23 -36.52
C VAL A 303 -2.56 13.54 -37.28
N PRO A 304 -3.10 13.55 -38.53
CA PRO A 304 -3.34 14.77 -39.30
C PRO A 304 -4.22 15.76 -38.51
N VAL A 305 -3.97 17.06 -38.67
CA VAL A 305 -4.77 18.13 -38.09
C VAL A 305 -5.30 19.02 -39.18
N ARG A 306 -6.64 19.07 -39.31
CA ARG A 306 -7.33 19.95 -40.23
C ARG A 306 -7.42 21.36 -39.66
N ARG A 307 -7.17 22.37 -40.51
CA ARG A 307 -7.16 23.79 -40.14
C ARG A 307 -6.15 24.15 -39.04
N GLY A 308 -5.16 23.29 -38.78
CA GLY A 308 -4.10 23.57 -37.81
C GLY A 308 -2.90 24.24 -38.47
N ILE A 309 -2.19 25.13 -37.71
CA ILE A 309 -0.90 25.69 -38.13
C ILE A 309 0.07 24.57 -38.44
N GLU A 310 0.14 23.58 -37.57
CA GLU A 310 0.86 22.33 -37.83
C GLU A 310 -0.08 21.31 -38.49
N LYS A 311 0.39 20.66 -39.55
CA LYS A 311 -0.44 19.70 -40.34
C LYS A 311 -0.67 18.38 -39.65
N GLN A 312 0.07 18.09 -38.57
CA GLN A 312 -0.07 16.86 -37.79
C GLN A 312 0.36 17.07 -36.35
N VAL A 313 -0.21 16.29 -35.42
CA VAL A 313 0.15 16.28 -34.02
C VAL A 313 0.78 14.94 -33.64
N LYS A 314 1.90 14.99 -32.90
CA LYS A 314 2.50 13.78 -32.29
C LYS A 314 1.56 13.24 -31.22
N THR A 315 1.50 11.92 -31.10
CA THR A 315 0.63 11.24 -30.16
C THR A 315 1.37 10.23 -29.30
N LYS A 316 0.84 9.99 -28.09
CA LYS A 316 1.33 8.94 -27.18
C LYS A 316 0.20 8.33 -26.37
N GLN A 317 0.43 7.18 -25.78
CA GLN A 317 -0.48 6.65 -24.76
C GLN A 317 -0.61 7.64 -23.60
N LYS A 318 -1.82 7.77 -23.06
CA LYS A 318 -2.09 8.61 -21.89
C LYS A 318 -1.43 8.06 -20.64
N ASN A 319 -1.53 6.73 -20.44
CA ASN A 319 -0.94 6.01 -19.31
C ASN A 319 -0.37 4.66 -19.80
N PRO A 320 0.61 4.07 -19.13
CA PRO A 320 1.01 2.67 -19.35
C PRO A 320 -0.18 1.74 -19.08
N TYR A 321 -0.31 0.68 -19.86
CA TYR A 321 -1.35 -0.32 -19.62
C TYR A 321 -0.89 -1.37 -18.63
N ILE A 322 -1.75 -1.64 -17.64
CA ILE A 322 -1.55 -2.67 -16.62
C ILE A 322 -2.78 -3.59 -16.66
N TYR A 323 -2.53 -4.88 -16.66
CA TYR A 323 -3.56 -5.90 -16.57
C TYR A 323 -3.08 -7.01 -15.62
N VAL A 324 -3.94 -7.44 -14.73
CA VAL A 324 -3.70 -8.59 -13.86
C VAL A 324 -4.75 -9.65 -14.18
N ASP A 325 -4.30 -10.83 -14.49
CA ASP A 325 -5.15 -12.02 -14.53
C ASP A 325 -5.07 -12.73 -13.17
N THR A 326 -6.20 -13.11 -12.63
CA THR A 326 -6.34 -13.83 -11.36
C THR A 326 -6.80 -15.28 -11.56
N THR A 327 -6.91 -15.71 -12.80
CA THR A 327 -7.37 -17.06 -13.18
C THR A 327 -6.23 -18.03 -13.52
N GLY A 328 -5.01 -17.51 -13.65
CA GLY A 328 -3.82 -18.25 -14.06
C GLY A 328 -3.63 -18.32 -15.58
N ALA A 329 -4.27 -17.41 -16.34
CA ALA A 329 -4.12 -17.36 -17.79
C ALA A 329 -2.70 -16.92 -18.19
N ASP A 330 -2.12 -17.57 -19.18
CA ASP A 330 -0.83 -17.16 -19.77
C ASP A 330 -0.99 -15.84 -20.54
N LEU A 331 -0.30 -14.80 -20.08
CA LEU A 331 -0.31 -13.48 -20.67
C LEU A 331 0.74 -13.29 -21.79
N SER A 332 1.57 -14.30 -22.10
CA SER A 332 2.59 -14.21 -23.16
C SER A 332 1.99 -13.95 -24.53
N GLY A 333 0.75 -14.40 -24.76
CA GLY A 333 -0.01 -14.21 -26.00
C GLY A 333 -0.74 -12.86 -26.12
N MET A 334 -0.46 -11.88 -25.24
CA MET A 334 -1.13 -10.58 -25.28
C MET A 334 -0.82 -9.80 -26.56
N LYS A 335 -1.88 -9.32 -27.23
CA LYS A 335 -1.79 -8.55 -28.47
C LYS A 335 -2.32 -7.13 -28.24
N ARG A 336 -1.60 -6.15 -28.81
CA ARG A 336 -1.97 -4.74 -28.79
C ARG A 336 -2.37 -4.28 -30.18
N ARG A 337 -3.53 -3.64 -30.30
CA ARG A 337 -4.03 -3.04 -31.55
C ARG A 337 -4.25 -1.55 -31.35
N VAL A 338 -3.70 -0.73 -32.25
CA VAL A 338 -3.83 0.73 -32.21
C VAL A 338 -4.85 1.19 -33.23
N ARG A 339 -5.79 2.01 -32.78
CA ARG A 339 -6.78 2.68 -33.63
C ARG A 339 -6.65 4.20 -33.41
N LEU A 340 -6.06 4.89 -34.39
CA LEU A 340 -5.97 6.34 -34.40
C LEU A 340 -7.17 6.93 -35.12
N LYS A 341 -7.57 8.15 -34.77
CA LYS A 341 -8.50 8.96 -35.54
C LYS A 341 -7.89 9.24 -36.91
N LYS A 342 -8.72 9.38 -37.91
CA LYS A 342 -8.27 9.75 -39.27
C LYS A 342 -7.65 11.14 -39.31
N GLU A 343 -8.28 12.08 -38.59
CA GLU A 343 -7.84 13.46 -38.43
C GLU A 343 -8.38 14.06 -37.11
N LEU A 344 -7.82 15.17 -36.68
CA LEU A 344 -8.34 16.05 -35.64
C LEU A 344 -8.60 17.43 -36.21
N ASP A 345 -9.57 18.16 -35.65
CA ASP A 345 -9.84 19.55 -36.00
C ASP A 345 -9.11 20.50 -35.06
N ALA A 346 -8.44 21.50 -35.60
CA ALA A 346 -7.86 22.55 -34.80
C ALA A 346 -8.97 23.47 -34.20
N PRO A 347 -8.74 24.04 -32.99
CA PRO A 347 -7.55 23.90 -32.17
C PRO A 347 -7.50 22.56 -31.42
N VAL A 348 -6.34 21.88 -31.44
CA VAL A 348 -6.09 20.66 -30.69
C VAL A 348 -5.41 21.01 -29.37
N LYS A 349 -5.88 20.44 -28.27
CA LYS A 349 -5.28 20.61 -26.95
C LYS A 349 -4.38 19.45 -26.57
N LYS A 350 -3.26 19.73 -25.87
CA LYS A 350 -2.44 18.70 -25.26
C LYS A 350 -3.31 17.82 -24.35
N GLY A 351 -3.22 16.50 -24.51
CA GLY A 351 -4.06 15.55 -23.80
C GLY A 351 -5.37 15.21 -24.49
N GLU A 352 -5.71 15.87 -25.61
CA GLU A 352 -6.89 15.55 -26.39
C GLU A 352 -6.80 14.15 -27.01
N LYS A 353 -7.91 13.42 -26.99
CA LYS A 353 -7.95 12.03 -27.47
C LYS A 353 -7.79 11.95 -28.99
N ALA A 354 -6.70 11.33 -29.42
CA ALA A 354 -6.32 11.10 -30.81
C ALA A 354 -6.54 9.65 -31.27
N GLY A 355 -6.84 8.74 -30.34
CA GLY A 355 -7.05 7.34 -30.65
C GLY A 355 -7.20 6.46 -29.41
N THR A 356 -7.07 5.15 -29.62
CA THR A 356 -7.15 4.15 -28.55
C THR A 356 -6.19 2.99 -28.85
N ALA A 357 -5.43 2.55 -27.88
CA ALA A 357 -4.70 1.28 -27.87
C ALA A 357 -5.58 0.23 -27.18
N GLU A 358 -5.93 -0.84 -27.89
CA GLU A 358 -6.74 -1.94 -27.38
C GLU A 358 -5.87 -3.16 -27.14
N TYR A 359 -6.11 -3.87 -26.02
CA TYR A 359 -5.36 -5.04 -25.59
C TYR A 359 -6.25 -6.28 -25.64
N TYR A 360 -5.70 -7.37 -26.15
CA TYR A 360 -6.39 -8.62 -26.38
C TYR A 360 -5.58 -9.79 -25.81
N LEU A 361 -6.27 -10.72 -25.19
CA LEU A 361 -5.75 -12.04 -24.84
C LEU A 361 -6.52 -13.06 -25.69
N GLY A 362 -5.83 -13.68 -26.66
CA GLY A 362 -6.52 -14.38 -27.74
C GLY A 362 -7.44 -13.43 -28.53
N ASP A 363 -8.71 -13.76 -28.63
CA ASP A 363 -9.73 -12.92 -29.28
C ASP A 363 -10.51 -12.02 -28.31
N LYS A 364 -10.32 -12.21 -27.01
CA LYS A 364 -11.01 -11.42 -25.98
C LYS A 364 -10.30 -10.08 -25.78
N LYS A 365 -11.04 -8.97 -25.92
CA LYS A 365 -10.57 -7.65 -25.52
C LYS A 365 -10.56 -7.58 -24.00
N ILE A 366 -9.37 -7.31 -23.41
CA ILE A 366 -9.15 -7.24 -21.96
C ILE A 366 -9.00 -5.81 -21.45
N GLY A 367 -8.81 -4.84 -22.34
CA GLY A 367 -8.80 -3.44 -21.93
C GLY A 367 -8.37 -2.50 -23.04
N SER A 368 -8.28 -1.22 -22.71
CA SER A 368 -7.81 -0.19 -23.63
C SER A 368 -7.28 1.04 -22.89
N VAL A 369 -6.38 1.78 -23.54
CA VAL A 369 -5.83 3.06 -23.07
C VAL A 369 -6.01 4.10 -24.17
N ASP A 370 -6.35 5.32 -23.79
CA ASP A 370 -6.44 6.43 -24.73
C ASP A 370 -5.05 6.81 -25.27
N ILE A 371 -5.02 7.16 -26.55
CA ILE A 371 -3.90 7.80 -27.21
C ILE A 371 -4.23 9.28 -27.31
N VAL A 372 -3.31 10.15 -26.89
CA VAL A 372 -3.56 11.57 -26.75
C VAL A 372 -2.50 12.40 -27.47
N ALA A 373 -2.88 13.62 -27.86
CA ALA A 373 -1.98 14.64 -28.41
C ALA A 373 -0.93 15.03 -27.35
N VAL A 374 0.35 15.21 -27.77
CA VAL A 374 1.44 15.57 -26.84
C VAL A 374 1.66 17.07 -26.75
N GLN A 375 1.07 17.86 -27.66
CA GLN A 375 1.21 19.30 -27.75
C GLN A 375 -0.10 19.96 -28.17
N ASP A 376 -0.21 21.28 -27.97
CA ASP A 376 -1.28 22.12 -28.51
C ASP A 376 -1.00 22.43 -29.97
N ILE A 377 -2.05 22.47 -30.80
CA ILE A 377 -2.01 22.96 -32.18
C ILE A 377 -3.06 24.06 -32.31
N ARG A 378 -2.64 25.25 -32.68
CA ARG A 378 -3.56 26.37 -32.92
C ARG A 378 -4.26 26.23 -34.26
N GLU A 379 -5.48 26.78 -34.37
CA GLU A 379 -6.17 26.90 -35.63
C GLU A 379 -5.48 28.00 -36.48
N ILE A 380 -5.43 27.79 -37.79
CA ILE A 380 -4.96 28.79 -38.74
C ILE A 380 -5.92 29.98 -38.71
N ASP A 381 -5.43 31.17 -38.42
CA ASP A 381 -6.16 32.40 -38.50
C ASP A 381 -5.52 33.33 -39.55
N MET A 382 -6.25 34.39 -39.93
CA MET A 382 -5.77 35.34 -40.94
C MET A 382 -4.44 35.99 -40.58
N LYS A 383 -4.15 36.14 -39.30
CA LYS A 383 -2.90 36.74 -38.81
C LYS A 383 -1.72 35.81 -39.06
N SER A 384 -1.86 34.52 -38.74
CA SER A 384 -0.83 33.52 -38.98
C SER A 384 -0.53 33.32 -40.47
N VAL A 385 -1.53 33.40 -41.33
CA VAL A 385 -1.36 33.33 -42.79
C VAL A 385 -0.59 34.57 -43.29
N PHE A 386 -0.87 35.75 -42.74
CA PHE A 386 -0.20 37.00 -43.11
C PHE A 386 1.26 37.01 -42.64
N GLU A 387 1.54 36.53 -41.45
CA GLU A 387 2.90 36.36 -40.92
C GLU A 387 3.75 35.40 -41.77
N ASP A 388 3.20 34.27 -42.17
CA ASP A 388 3.84 33.28 -43.05
C ASP A 388 4.13 33.87 -44.45
N LEU A 389 3.19 34.65 -45.02
CA LEU A 389 3.37 35.34 -46.29
C LEU A 389 4.49 36.38 -46.22
N ILE A 390 4.54 37.17 -45.14
CA ILE A 390 5.61 38.16 -44.93
C ILE A 390 6.99 37.47 -44.82
N GLN A 391 7.09 36.38 -44.09
CA GLN A 391 8.32 35.60 -44.01
C GLN A 391 8.77 35.04 -45.36
N LEU A 392 7.82 34.62 -46.21
CA LEU A 392 8.11 34.08 -47.54
C LEU A 392 8.57 35.18 -48.53
N ILE A 393 8.16 36.44 -48.32
CA ILE A 393 8.52 37.59 -49.16
C ILE A 393 9.88 38.18 -48.71
N LEU A 394 10.27 37.99 -47.46
CA LEU A 394 11.52 38.50 -46.88
C LEU A 394 12.72 37.54 -47.02
N LEU A 395 12.49 36.30 -47.55
CA LEU A 395 13.51 35.33 -47.95
C LEU A 395 13.82 35.46 -49.45
#